data_404ff1a3bb2512eddd0ea5583f31087a
#
_entry.id   404ff1a3bb2512eddd0ea5583f31087a
#
_cell.length_a   1.000
_cell.length_b   1.000
_cell.length_c   1.000
_cell.angle_alpha   90.00
_cell.angle_beta   90.00
_cell.angle_gamma   90.00
#
_symmetry.space_group_name_H-M   'P 1'
#
loop_
_entity.id
_entity.type
_entity.pdbx_description
1 polymer ?
#
loop_
_entity_poly.entity_id
_entity_poly.type
_entity_poly.pdbx_seq_one_letter_code
_entity_poly.pdbx_strand_id
1 'polypeptide(L)'
;AFIMGSILAETVEAESIERLVKPVKDLFGAVFFVSVGMMVDPAMIVEYALPIIVITLAVILGQSLFGTLGVLLAGQPLKTAMQCGFSLTQIGEFAFIIASLGVSLHVTSDFLYPIVVAVSVITTFLTPYMIRFAEPASNFVDTHLPAKWKNFLLHYSSGSQTMNHESLWKKFILALTRITIVYSIAVSYTHLRAH
;
A
#
# COMPACT_ATOMS: atom_id res chain seq x y z
N ALA A 1 17.59 -6.66 -1.01
CA ALA A 1 16.60 -7.68 -0.61
C ALA A 1 15.46 -7.80 -1.62
N PHE A 2 14.74 -6.71 -1.95
CA PHE A 2 13.57 -6.75 -2.85
C PHE A 2 13.87 -7.35 -4.24
N ILE A 3 14.90 -6.86 -4.93
CA ILE A 3 15.30 -7.36 -6.28
C ILE A 3 15.63 -8.85 -6.25
N MET A 4 16.39 -9.30 -5.24
CA MET A 4 16.74 -10.71 -5.10
C MET A 4 15.51 -11.57 -4.80
N GLY A 5 14.59 -11.07 -3.97
CA GLY A 5 13.31 -11.75 -3.71
C GLY A 5 12.45 -11.89 -4.97
N SER A 6 12.40 -10.86 -5.81
CA SER A 6 11.67 -10.91 -7.10
C SER A 6 12.26 -11.91 -8.07
N ILE A 7 13.60 -12.00 -8.15
CA ILE A 7 14.28 -12.99 -9.00
C ILE A 7 14.00 -14.41 -8.50
N LEU A 8 14.08 -14.63 -7.17
CA LEU A 8 13.83 -15.94 -6.58
C LEU A 8 12.37 -16.37 -6.73
N ALA A 9 11.42 -15.44 -6.69
CA ALA A 9 9.99 -15.73 -6.83
C ALA A 9 9.62 -16.33 -8.21
N GLU A 10 10.42 -16.11 -9.23
CA GLU A 10 10.21 -16.67 -10.58
C GLU A 10 10.94 -18.01 -10.79
N THR A 11 11.67 -18.50 -9.79
CA THR A 11 12.40 -19.79 -9.91
C THR A 11 11.49 -20.97 -9.57
N VAL A 12 11.83 -22.15 -10.11
CA VAL A 12 11.12 -23.42 -9.81
C VAL A 12 11.20 -23.79 -8.33
N GLU A 13 12.20 -23.27 -7.63
CA GLU A 13 12.47 -23.54 -6.21
C GLU A 13 11.80 -22.54 -5.26
N ALA A 14 11.06 -21.56 -5.79
CA ALA A 14 10.41 -20.49 -5.01
C ALA A 14 9.55 -21.03 -3.87
N GLU A 15 8.76 -22.06 -4.14
CA GLU A 15 7.87 -22.68 -3.14
C GLU A 15 8.65 -23.35 -2.01
N SER A 16 9.76 -24.02 -2.33
CA SER A 16 10.64 -24.66 -1.34
C SER A 16 11.35 -23.63 -0.47
N ILE A 17 11.82 -22.54 -1.09
CA ILE A 17 12.47 -21.41 -0.40
C ILE A 17 11.48 -20.71 0.52
N GLU A 18 10.27 -20.43 0.03
CA GLU A 18 9.20 -19.80 0.82
C GLU A 18 8.89 -20.64 2.07
N ARG A 19 8.75 -21.95 1.91
CA ARG A 19 8.46 -22.88 3.01
C ARG A 19 9.54 -22.89 4.09
N LEU A 20 10.81 -22.75 3.71
CA LEU A 20 11.93 -22.68 4.65
C LEU A 20 12.07 -21.32 5.32
N VAL A 21 11.80 -20.24 4.60
CA VAL A 21 11.94 -18.87 5.11
C VAL A 21 10.74 -18.42 5.95
N LYS A 22 9.56 -18.97 5.67
CA LYS A 22 8.31 -18.57 6.35
C LYS A 22 8.37 -18.63 7.88
N PRO A 23 8.85 -19.72 8.54
CA PRO A 23 8.94 -19.77 9.99
C PRO A 23 9.88 -18.71 10.57
N VAL A 24 10.98 -18.43 9.87
CA VAL A 24 11.96 -17.41 10.27
C VAL A 24 11.34 -16.01 10.15
N LYS A 25 10.67 -15.73 9.04
CA LYS A 25 9.94 -14.49 8.81
C LYS A 25 8.87 -14.27 9.88
N ASP A 26 8.08 -15.29 10.19
CA ASP A 26 7.00 -15.20 11.17
C ASP A 26 7.56 -14.94 12.59
N LEU A 27 8.67 -15.59 12.96
CA LEU A 27 9.37 -15.38 14.23
C LEU A 27 9.89 -13.94 14.33
N PHE A 28 10.65 -13.47 13.32
CA PHE A 28 11.20 -12.12 13.34
C PHE A 28 10.11 -11.05 13.24
N GLY A 29 9.02 -11.32 12.52
CA GLY A 29 7.83 -10.47 12.49
C GLY A 29 7.22 -10.32 13.89
N ALA A 30 7.05 -11.41 14.63
CA ALA A 30 6.53 -11.35 15.99
C ALA A 30 7.45 -10.56 16.93
N VAL A 31 8.77 -10.82 16.89
CA VAL A 31 9.77 -10.06 17.67
C VAL A 31 9.73 -8.57 17.34
N PHE A 32 9.63 -8.23 16.06
CA PHE A 32 9.53 -6.85 15.59
C PHE A 32 8.29 -6.17 16.17
N PHE A 33 7.10 -6.77 16.06
CA PHE A 33 5.87 -6.17 16.57
C PHE A 33 5.88 -6.02 18.10
N VAL A 34 6.45 -6.98 18.81
CA VAL A 34 6.61 -6.86 20.29
C VAL A 34 7.56 -5.71 20.63
N SER A 35 8.71 -5.61 19.94
CA SER A 35 9.68 -4.54 20.16
C SER A 35 9.08 -3.15 19.87
N VAL A 36 8.37 -3.00 18.76
CA VAL A 36 7.69 -1.76 18.39
C VAL A 36 6.57 -1.44 19.39
N GLY A 37 5.80 -2.45 19.82
CA GLY A 37 4.75 -2.29 20.82
C GLY A 37 5.27 -1.80 22.17
N MET A 38 6.47 -2.25 22.59
CA MET A 38 7.10 -1.79 23.84
C MET A 38 7.60 -0.34 23.78
N MET A 39 7.81 0.21 22.59
CA MET A 39 8.20 1.62 22.41
C MET A 39 7.03 2.60 22.49
N VAL A 40 5.80 2.09 22.52
CA VAL A 40 4.61 2.92 22.58
C VAL A 40 4.26 3.19 24.04
N ASP A 41 4.26 4.45 24.43
CA ASP A 41 3.73 4.88 25.71
C ASP A 41 2.20 4.93 25.65
N PRO A 42 1.48 4.13 26.46
CA PRO A 42 0.02 4.14 26.51
C PRO A 42 -0.57 5.52 26.85
N ALA A 43 0.13 6.34 27.62
CA ALA A 43 -0.32 7.69 27.98
C ALA A 43 -0.39 8.58 26.73
N MET A 44 0.57 8.47 25.81
CA MET A 44 0.58 9.22 24.56
C MET A 44 -0.57 8.80 23.62
N ILE A 45 -1.00 7.55 23.64
CA ILE A 45 -2.15 7.10 22.84
C ILE A 45 -3.42 7.83 23.28
N VAL A 46 -3.60 8.02 24.57
CA VAL A 46 -4.77 8.74 25.12
C VAL A 46 -4.69 10.23 24.79
N GLU A 47 -3.51 10.83 24.97
CA GLU A 47 -3.27 12.24 24.69
C GLU A 47 -3.48 12.59 23.20
N TYR A 48 -2.99 11.73 22.29
CA TYR A 48 -3.11 11.92 20.84
C TYR A 48 -4.21 11.08 20.19
N ALA A 49 -5.24 10.68 20.96
CA ALA A 49 -6.32 9.81 20.48
C ALA A 49 -7.03 10.40 19.24
N LEU A 50 -7.32 11.70 19.22
CA LEU A 50 -7.97 12.34 18.10
C LEU A 50 -7.13 12.30 16.80
N PRO A 51 -5.86 12.72 16.77
CA PRO A 51 -4.98 12.54 15.61
C PRO A 51 -4.87 11.08 15.16
N ILE A 52 -4.73 10.14 16.08
CA ILE A 52 -4.62 8.71 15.76
C ILE A 52 -5.88 8.21 15.06
N ILE A 53 -7.08 8.55 15.56
CA ILE A 53 -8.34 8.15 14.93
C ILE A 53 -8.48 8.75 13.54
N VAL A 54 -8.22 10.05 13.40
CA VAL A 54 -8.36 10.75 12.11
C VAL A 54 -7.40 10.18 11.06
N ILE A 55 -6.13 9.97 11.44
CA ILE A 55 -5.12 9.41 10.53
C ILE A 55 -5.46 7.96 10.19
N THR A 56 -5.88 7.14 11.16
CA THR A 56 -6.31 5.75 10.93
C THR A 56 -7.45 5.69 9.92
N LEU A 57 -8.49 6.51 10.08
CA LEU A 57 -9.61 6.59 9.15
C LEU A 57 -9.16 7.07 7.76
N ALA A 58 -8.33 8.11 7.71
CA ALA A 58 -7.80 8.63 6.45
C ALA A 58 -6.97 7.58 5.70
N VAL A 59 -6.15 6.80 6.41
CA VAL A 59 -5.35 5.71 5.84
C VAL A 59 -6.25 4.60 5.32
N ILE A 60 -7.19 4.09 6.13
CA ILE A 60 -8.07 3.00 5.72
C ILE A 60 -8.92 3.42 4.50
N LEU A 61 -9.56 4.58 4.55
CA LEU A 61 -10.39 5.07 3.45
C LEU A 61 -9.56 5.42 2.22
N GLY A 62 -8.44 6.12 2.41
CA GLY A 62 -7.55 6.52 1.32
C GLY A 62 -6.95 5.30 0.61
N GLN A 63 -6.34 4.38 1.35
CA GLN A 63 -5.70 3.20 0.74
C GLN A 63 -6.72 2.25 0.11
N SER A 64 -7.87 2.00 0.73
CA SER A 64 -8.92 1.17 0.12
C SER A 64 -9.47 1.82 -1.16
N LEU A 65 -9.71 3.13 -1.16
CA LEU A 65 -10.21 3.84 -2.33
C LEU A 65 -9.18 3.91 -3.46
N PHE A 66 -8.00 4.46 -3.17
CA PHE A 66 -6.96 4.63 -4.19
C PHE A 66 -6.37 3.30 -4.66
N GLY A 67 -6.25 2.31 -3.77
CA GLY A 67 -5.86 0.94 -4.13
C GLY A 67 -6.87 0.30 -5.08
N THR A 68 -8.17 0.39 -4.76
CA THR A 68 -9.24 -0.10 -5.64
C THR A 68 -9.23 0.60 -6.99
N LEU A 69 -9.11 1.94 -7.02
CA LEU A 69 -9.05 2.70 -8.25
C LEU A 69 -7.83 2.34 -9.10
N GLY A 70 -6.66 2.18 -8.48
CA GLY A 70 -5.44 1.78 -9.19
C GLY A 70 -5.58 0.43 -9.89
N VAL A 71 -6.15 -0.55 -9.20
CA VAL A 71 -6.37 -1.91 -9.76
C VAL A 71 -7.48 -1.90 -10.82
N LEU A 72 -8.54 -1.08 -10.64
CA LEU A 72 -9.55 -0.87 -11.69
C LEU A 72 -8.95 -0.24 -12.96
N LEU A 73 -8.10 0.77 -12.80
CA LEU A 73 -7.40 1.39 -13.92
C LEU A 73 -6.44 0.43 -14.63
N ALA A 74 -5.92 -0.57 -13.92
CA ALA A 74 -5.15 -1.67 -14.50
C ALA A 74 -6.02 -2.71 -15.25
N GLY A 75 -7.33 -2.49 -15.36
CA GLY A 75 -8.24 -3.35 -16.12
C GLY A 75 -8.68 -4.61 -15.38
N GLN A 76 -8.58 -4.66 -14.06
CA GLN A 76 -9.04 -5.79 -13.28
C GLN A 76 -10.53 -5.68 -12.94
N PRO A 77 -11.23 -6.81 -12.75
CA PRO A 77 -12.64 -6.81 -12.35
C PRO A 77 -12.86 -6.09 -11.02
N LEU A 78 -14.03 -5.48 -10.85
CA LEU A 78 -14.40 -4.72 -9.65
C LEU A 78 -14.17 -5.51 -8.34
N LYS A 79 -14.56 -6.77 -8.30
CA LYS A 79 -14.39 -7.64 -7.13
C LYS A 79 -12.90 -7.78 -6.76
N THR A 80 -12.05 -8.09 -7.72
CA THR A 80 -10.60 -8.21 -7.53
C THR A 80 -9.99 -6.86 -7.11
N ALA A 81 -10.40 -5.78 -7.74
CA ALA A 81 -9.91 -4.44 -7.43
C ALA A 81 -10.24 -4.04 -5.99
N MET A 82 -11.47 -4.30 -5.53
CA MET A 82 -11.86 -4.02 -4.15
C MET A 82 -11.13 -4.92 -3.15
N GLN A 83 -10.98 -6.21 -3.44
CA GLN A 83 -10.21 -7.11 -2.58
C GLN A 83 -8.75 -6.65 -2.43
N CYS A 84 -8.11 -6.24 -3.52
CA CYS A 84 -6.76 -5.66 -3.48
C CYS A 84 -6.72 -4.36 -2.69
N GLY A 85 -7.62 -3.41 -2.94
CA GLY A 85 -7.66 -2.13 -2.25
C GLY A 85 -7.85 -2.27 -0.74
N PHE A 86 -8.75 -3.14 -0.32
CA PHE A 86 -9.00 -3.41 1.10
C PHE A 86 -7.87 -4.19 1.78
N SER A 87 -7.10 -4.98 1.05
CA SER A 87 -5.93 -5.68 1.60
C SER A 87 -4.73 -4.76 1.83
N LEU A 88 -4.70 -3.59 1.18
CA LEU A 88 -3.62 -2.60 1.30
C LEU A 88 -3.82 -1.60 2.46
N THR A 89 -4.84 -1.76 3.30
CA THR A 89 -5.24 -0.78 4.32
C THR A 89 -4.31 -0.66 5.53
N GLN A 90 -3.26 -1.46 5.61
CA GLN A 90 -2.29 -1.38 6.71
C GLN A 90 -1.13 -0.43 6.39
N ILE A 91 -0.64 0.26 7.40
CA ILE A 91 0.63 0.98 7.34
C ILE A 91 1.77 -0.03 7.53
N GLY A 92 2.68 -0.09 6.54
CA GLY A 92 3.83 -0.99 6.61
C GLY A 92 4.97 -0.46 7.48
N GLU A 93 5.95 -1.33 7.72
CA GLU A 93 7.14 -1.06 8.55
C GLU A 93 8.02 0.09 8.05
N PHE A 94 7.97 0.41 6.75
CA PHE A 94 8.71 1.55 6.21
C PHE A 94 8.26 2.89 6.80
N ALA A 95 7.02 3.02 7.23
CA ALA A 95 6.52 4.22 7.88
C ALA A 95 7.27 4.49 9.21
N PHE A 96 7.61 3.45 9.96
CA PHE A 96 8.41 3.57 11.19
C PHE A 96 9.83 4.05 10.88
N ILE A 97 10.44 3.50 9.84
CA ILE A 97 11.80 3.88 9.41
C ILE A 97 11.82 5.35 9.03
N ILE A 98 10.84 5.80 8.24
CA ILE A 98 10.71 7.20 7.81
C ILE A 98 10.44 8.10 9.01
N ALA A 99 9.53 7.73 9.91
CA ALA A 99 9.21 8.51 11.11
C ALA A 99 10.41 8.61 12.04
N SER A 100 11.12 7.51 12.30
CA SER A 100 12.33 7.47 13.13
C SER A 100 13.45 8.33 12.52
N LEU A 101 13.65 8.26 11.20
CA LEU A 101 14.62 9.09 10.51
C LEU A 101 14.25 10.58 10.60
N GLY A 102 12.96 10.92 10.44
CA GLY A 102 12.47 12.29 10.57
C GLY A 102 12.75 12.90 11.94
N VAL A 103 12.54 12.12 13.01
CA VAL A 103 12.88 12.53 14.38
C VAL A 103 14.39 12.68 14.55
N SER A 104 15.19 11.72 14.09
CA SER A 104 16.66 11.76 14.23
C SER A 104 17.30 12.93 13.48
N LEU A 105 16.72 13.36 12.38
CA LEU A 105 17.15 14.53 11.61
C LEU A 105 16.54 15.85 12.11
N HIS A 106 15.74 15.83 13.17
CA HIS A 106 15.02 16.99 13.71
C HIS A 106 14.14 17.71 12.68
N VAL A 107 13.64 16.99 11.66
CA VAL A 107 12.76 17.51 10.61
C VAL A 107 11.28 17.34 11.01
N THR A 108 11.00 16.41 11.93
CA THR A 108 9.66 16.15 12.45
C THR A 108 9.64 16.27 13.97
N SER A 109 8.47 16.58 14.51
CA SER A 109 8.27 16.64 15.96
C SER A 109 8.25 15.24 16.59
N ASP A 110 8.70 15.14 17.83
CA ASP A 110 8.86 13.87 18.57
C ASP A 110 7.54 13.11 18.75
N PHE A 111 6.40 13.80 18.75
CA PHE A 111 5.08 13.16 18.88
C PHE A 111 4.65 12.36 17.63
N LEU A 112 5.28 12.58 16.47
CA LEU A 112 4.88 11.92 15.22
C LEU A 112 5.17 10.42 15.27
N TYR A 113 6.31 10.03 15.83
CA TYR A 113 6.71 8.63 15.88
C TYR A 113 5.72 7.75 16.66
N PRO A 114 5.32 8.08 17.91
CA PRO A 114 4.30 7.34 18.64
C PRO A 114 2.95 7.25 17.91
N ILE A 115 2.53 8.32 17.23
CA ILE A 115 1.29 8.32 16.45
C ILE A 115 1.37 7.33 15.30
N VAL A 116 2.47 7.35 14.52
CA VAL A 116 2.67 6.42 13.38
C VAL A 116 2.66 4.98 13.87
N VAL A 117 3.32 4.69 14.99
CA VAL A 117 3.33 3.36 15.59
C VAL A 117 1.92 2.92 16.00
N ALA A 118 1.17 3.77 16.71
CA ALA A 118 -0.18 3.47 17.13
C ALA A 118 -1.12 3.21 15.93
N VAL A 119 -1.08 4.07 14.92
CA VAL A 119 -1.88 3.93 13.69
C VAL A 119 -1.53 2.63 12.96
N SER A 120 -0.25 2.27 12.89
CA SER A 120 0.18 1.04 12.24
C SER A 120 -0.32 -0.20 12.97
N VAL A 121 -0.20 -0.25 14.29
CA VAL A 121 -0.73 -1.37 15.09
C VAL A 121 -2.23 -1.51 14.89
N ILE A 122 -2.98 -0.40 14.96
CA ILE A 122 -4.43 -0.40 14.77
C ILE A 122 -4.80 -0.86 13.35
N THR A 123 -4.15 -0.31 12.31
CA THR A 123 -4.44 -0.69 10.92
C THR A 123 -4.07 -2.13 10.63
N THR A 124 -2.96 -2.64 11.17
CA THR A 124 -2.58 -4.05 11.05
C THR A 124 -3.61 -4.97 11.69
N PHE A 125 -4.11 -4.61 12.88
CA PHE A 125 -5.17 -5.37 13.54
C PHE A 125 -6.49 -5.35 12.77
N LEU A 126 -6.82 -4.22 12.14
CA LEU A 126 -8.06 -4.06 11.36
C LEU A 126 -7.99 -4.72 9.97
N THR A 127 -6.82 -4.92 9.40
CA THR A 127 -6.64 -5.43 8.03
C THR A 127 -7.36 -6.77 7.77
N PRO A 128 -7.31 -7.80 8.63
CA PRO A 128 -8.07 -9.05 8.41
C PRO A 128 -9.58 -8.83 8.32
N TYR A 129 -10.11 -7.86 9.07
CA TYR A 129 -11.53 -7.49 9.02
C TYR A 129 -11.84 -6.73 7.72
N MET A 130 -10.96 -5.85 7.28
CA MET A 130 -11.08 -5.14 6.01
C MET A 130 -11.09 -6.09 4.83
N ILE A 131 -10.19 -7.09 4.81
CA ILE A 131 -10.16 -8.12 3.77
C ILE A 131 -11.50 -8.89 3.71
N ARG A 132 -12.05 -9.28 4.86
CA ARG A 132 -13.35 -9.94 4.92
C ARG A 132 -14.50 -9.04 4.47
N PHE A 133 -14.42 -7.75 4.79
CA PHE A 133 -15.42 -6.76 4.41
C PHE A 133 -15.37 -6.42 2.91
N ALA A 134 -14.27 -6.69 2.22
CA ALA A 134 -14.13 -6.42 0.78
C ALA A 134 -15.18 -7.16 -0.07
N GLU A 135 -15.56 -8.39 0.30
CA GLU A 135 -16.54 -9.17 -0.46
C GLU A 135 -17.96 -8.60 -0.35
N PRO A 136 -18.55 -8.38 0.84
CA PRO A 136 -19.85 -7.74 0.94
C PRO A 136 -19.85 -6.31 0.37
N ALA A 137 -18.77 -5.56 0.54
CA ALA A 137 -18.65 -4.22 -0.04
C ALA A 137 -18.66 -4.27 -1.58
N SER A 138 -17.95 -5.23 -2.19
CA SER A 138 -17.94 -5.37 -3.66
C SER A 138 -19.33 -5.73 -4.20
N ASN A 139 -20.05 -6.62 -3.52
CA ASN A 139 -21.41 -7.00 -3.89
C ASN A 139 -22.39 -5.80 -3.74
N PHE A 140 -22.24 -5.03 -2.68
CA PHE A 140 -23.04 -3.83 -2.45
C PHE A 140 -22.80 -2.78 -3.56
N VAL A 141 -21.55 -2.52 -3.91
CA VAL A 141 -21.21 -1.60 -5.00
C VAL A 141 -21.73 -2.14 -6.34
N ASP A 142 -21.54 -3.42 -6.64
CA ASP A 142 -22.01 -4.02 -7.89
C ASP A 142 -23.54 -3.93 -8.05
N THR A 143 -24.29 -4.09 -6.96
CA THR A 143 -25.76 -3.97 -7.00
C THR A 143 -26.25 -2.53 -7.16
N HIS A 144 -25.54 -1.53 -6.66
CA HIS A 144 -25.92 -0.12 -6.70
C HIS A 144 -25.32 0.64 -7.89
N LEU A 145 -24.36 0.04 -8.61
CA LEU A 145 -23.77 0.68 -9.78
C LEU A 145 -24.81 0.77 -10.92
N PRO A 146 -24.98 1.95 -11.55
CA PRO A 146 -25.80 2.08 -12.75
C PRO A 146 -25.32 1.15 -13.87
N ALA A 147 -26.26 0.58 -14.63
CA ALA A 147 -25.96 -0.39 -15.69
C ALA A 147 -24.93 0.14 -16.72
N LYS A 148 -24.87 1.46 -16.96
CA LYS A 148 -23.89 2.08 -17.85
C LYS A 148 -22.45 1.90 -17.35
N TRP A 149 -22.22 2.13 -16.06
CA TRP A 149 -20.90 1.96 -15.42
C TRP A 149 -20.50 0.49 -15.32
N LYS A 150 -21.45 -0.38 -15.02
CA LYS A 150 -21.22 -1.82 -14.98
C LYS A 150 -20.77 -2.35 -16.34
N ASN A 151 -21.48 -1.99 -17.42
CA ASN A 151 -21.12 -2.36 -18.77
C ASN A 151 -19.75 -1.77 -19.19
N PHE A 152 -19.48 -0.52 -18.82
CA PHE A 152 -18.18 0.09 -19.07
C PHE A 152 -17.04 -0.68 -18.38
N LEU A 153 -17.18 -1.00 -17.10
CA LEU A 153 -16.17 -1.75 -16.34
C LEU A 153 -15.97 -3.18 -16.89
N LEU A 154 -17.06 -3.85 -17.30
CA LEU A 154 -16.99 -5.17 -17.92
C LEU A 154 -16.25 -5.12 -19.26
N HIS A 155 -16.56 -4.15 -20.11
CA HIS A 155 -15.87 -3.98 -21.40
C HIS A 155 -14.40 -3.60 -21.20
N TYR A 156 -14.12 -2.74 -20.22
CA TYR A 156 -12.76 -2.31 -19.92
C TYR A 156 -11.91 -3.47 -19.38
N SER A 157 -12.44 -4.28 -18.46
CA SER A 157 -11.74 -5.44 -17.91
C SER A 157 -11.57 -6.57 -18.95
N SER A 158 -12.59 -6.81 -19.79
CA SER A 158 -12.53 -7.81 -20.87
C SER A 158 -11.56 -7.40 -21.98
N GLY A 159 -11.54 -6.11 -22.35
CA GLY A 159 -10.62 -5.54 -23.32
C GLY A 159 -9.16 -5.60 -22.88
N SER A 160 -8.90 -5.48 -21.58
CA SER A 160 -7.56 -5.60 -21.01
C SER A 160 -6.98 -7.01 -21.10
N GLN A 161 -7.83 -8.04 -21.04
CA GLN A 161 -7.39 -9.44 -21.16
C GLN A 161 -7.09 -9.86 -22.61
N THR A 162 -7.69 -9.20 -23.60
CA THR A 162 -7.53 -9.52 -25.02
C THR A 162 -6.52 -8.62 -25.75
N MET A 163 -6.16 -7.48 -25.18
CA MET A 163 -5.16 -6.58 -25.75
C MET A 163 -3.76 -7.09 -25.45
N ASN A 164 -3.06 -7.43 -26.52
CA ASN A 164 -1.66 -7.84 -26.59
C ASN A 164 -0.80 -7.15 -25.51
N HIS A 165 -0.38 -7.90 -24.53
CA HIS A 165 0.35 -7.47 -23.32
C HIS A 165 1.59 -6.61 -23.64
N GLU A 166 2.19 -6.78 -24.82
CA GLU A 166 3.38 -6.03 -25.23
C GLU A 166 3.14 -4.55 -25.51
N SER A 167 1.99 -4.17 -26.03
CA SER A 167 1.79 -2.77 -26.46
C SER A 167 1.43 -1.83 -25.31
N LEU A 168 0.71 -2.32 -24.29
CA LEU A 168 0.34 -1.55 -23.10
C LEU A 168 1.54 -1.36 -22.18
N TRP A 169 2.34 -2.40 -21.97
CA TRP A 169 3.57 -2.32 -21.19
C TRP A 169 4.57 -1.32 -21.79
N LYS A 170 4.74 -1.34 -23.11
CA LYS A 170 5.61 -0.36 -23.80
C LYS A 170 5.13 1.08 -23.59
N LYS A 171 3.83 1.33 -23.71
CA LYS A 171 3.25 2.67 -23.46
C LYS A 171 3.37 3.10 -21.99
N PHE A 172 3.15 2.18 -21.07
CA PHE A 172 3.27 2.44 -19.63
C PHE A 172 4.71 2.72 -19.21
N ILE A 173 5.67 1.91 -19.66
CA ILE A 173 7.10 2.13 -19.42
C ILE A 173 7.55 3.46 -20.04
N LEU A 174 7.08 3.79 -21.25
CA LEU A 174 7.41 5.03 -21.93
C LEU A 174 6.83 6.26 -21.22
N ALA A 175 5.64 6.15 -20.64
CA ALA A 175 5.03 7.18 -19.80
C ALA A 175 5.80 7.36 -18.50
N LEU A 176 6.14 6.27 -17.82
CA LEU A 176 6.93 6.29 -16.59
C LEU A 176 8.33 6.90 -16.81
N THR A 177 9.05 6.45 -17.84
CA THR A 177 10.37 7.02 -18.19
C THR A 177 10.26 8.50 -18.50
N ARG A 178 9.23 8.93 -19.24
CA ARG A 178 9.00 10.34 -19.54
C ARG A 178 8.76 11.17 -18.27
N ILE A 179 7.93 10.69 -17.35
CA ILE A 179 7.65 11.34 -16.07
C ILE A 179 8.92 11.41 -15.21
N THR A 180 9.69 10.33 -15.14
CA THR A 180 10.94 10.27 -14.37
C THR A 180 11.99 11.23 -14.94
N ILE A 181 12.13 11.30 -16.25
CA ILE A 181 13.06 12.23 -16.91
C ILE A 181 12.65 13.69 -16.65
N VAL A 182 11.37 14.02 -16.81
CA VAL A 182 10.87 15.39 -16.54
C VAL A 182 11.09 15.77 -15.10
N TYR A 183 10.82 14.85 -14.15
CA TYR A 183 11.03 15.09 -12.72
C TYR A 183 12.51 15.26 -12.38
N SER A 184 13.39 14.42 -12.95
CA SER A 184 14.85 14.53 -12.74
C SER A 184 15.40 15.84 -13.29
N ILE A 185 14.94 16.29 -14.46
CA ILE A 185 15.33 17.58 -15.03
C ILE A 185 14.82 18.74 -14.17
N ALA A 186 13.58 18.69 -13.71
CA ALA A 186 13.00 19.71 -12.84
C ALA A 186 13.76 19.82 -11.50
N VAL A 187 14.09 18.69 -10.87
CA VAL A 187 14.87 18.65 -9.62
C VAL A 187 16.29 19.16 -9.84
N SER A 188 16.96 18.74 -10.93
CA SER A 188 18.30 19.24 -11.27
C SER A 188 18.30 20.75 -11.53
N TYR A 189 17.27 21.27 -12.21
CA TYR A 189 17.14 22.71 -12.47
C TYR A 189 16.92 23.53 -11.18
N THR A 190 16.09 23.01 -10.27
CA THR A 190 15.86 23.67 -8.97
C THR A 190 17.09 23.64 -8.09
N HIS A 191 17.89 22.56 -8.12
CA HIS A 191 19.13 22.45 -7.37
C HIS A 191 20.23 23.37 -7.88
N LEU A 192 20.33 23.54 -9.22
CA LEU A 192 21.30 24.46 -9.85
C LEU A 192 20.96 25.95 -9.62
N ARG A 193 19.70 26.28 -9.33
CA ARG A 193 19.27 27.67 -9.07
C ARG A 193 19.38 28.07 -7.60
N ALA A 194 19.60 27.08 -6.70
CA ALA A 194 19.75 27.31 -5.26
C ALA A 194 21.22 27.52 -4.81
N HIS A 195 22.16 27.42 -5.74
CA HIS A 195 23.58 27.80 -5.61
C HIS A 195 23.88 29.00 -6.52
#